data_4dbdb145876ef74b1ba7866ad3f973f6
#
_entry.id   4dbdb145876ef74b1ba7866ad3f973f6
#
_cell.length_a   1.000
_cell.length_b   1.000
_cell.length_c   1.000
_cell.angle_alpha   90.00
_cell.angle_beta   90.00
_cell.angle_gamma   90.00
#
_symmetry.space_group_name_H-M   'P 1'
#
loop_
_entity.id
_entity.type
_entity.pdbx_description
1 polymer ?
#
loop_
_entity_poly.entity_id
_entity_poly.type
_entity_poly.pdbx_seq_one_letter_code
_entity_poly.pdbx_strand_id
1 'polypeptide(L)'
;RCAIGVSTSRPDSGYHLGVNPPSFMDKICSPAQAQHLASAWRTSGQRLVFTNGVFDVLHRGHVSYLAQARDLGQRLIVGLNTDASARRLNKGPDRPLNHEADRAMVVAALESVSLVTWFDEDTPLALIDALRPDVIVKGGDYDMSKLAETALVQRWGGEALALPFVAGYSTTQLVQKIRTTPPATAR
;
A
#
# COMPACT_ATOMS: atom_id res chain seq x y z
N ARG A 1 -19.12 5.00 0.20
CA ARG A 1 -19.26 5.39 1.61
C ARG A 1 -19.25 4.13 2.45
N CYS A 2 -18.26 3.98 3.35
CA CYS A 2 -18.22 2.93 4.35
C CYS A 2 -19.22 3.26 5.47
N ALA A 3 -20.52 3.25 5.16
CA ALA A 3 -21.60 3.47 6.10
C ALA A 3 -22.32 2.15 6.36
N ILE A 4 -21.68 1.26 7.10
CA ILE A 4 -22.35 0.18 7.81
C ILE A 4 -21.98 0.40 9.28
N GLY A 5 -23.02 0.66 10.11
CA GLY A 5 -22.90 1.07 11.50
C GLY A 5 -22.23 0.04 12.42
N VAL A 6 -20.92 -0.02 12.34
CA VAL A 6 -20.05 -0.63 13.34
C VAL A 6 -19.28 0.53 13.97
N SER A 7 -19.47 0.74 15.26
CA SER A 7 -18.67 1.67 16.06
C SER A 7 -17.21 1.29 15.93
N THR A 8 -16.54 1.87 14.95
CA THR A 8 -15.10 1.76 14.80
C THR A 8 -14.49 2.90 15.62
N SER A 9 -13.73 2.55 16.65
CA SER A 9 -12.75 3.45 17.21
C SER A 9 -11.80 3.84 16.07
N ARG A 10 -12.08 4.98 15.41
CA ARG A 10 -11.16 5.58 14.42
C ARG A 10 -9.83 5.82 15.13
N PRO A 11 -8.68 5.51 14.54
CA PRO A 11 -7.42 5.97 15.07
C PRO A 11 -7.53 7.48 15.29
N ASP A 12 -6.97 7.97 16.41
CA ASP A 12 -7.00 9.38 16.78
C ASP A 12 -6.40 10.19 15.63
N SER A 13 -7.27 10.82 14.84
CA SER A 13 -6.87 11.41 13.55
C SER A 13 -6.16 12.75 13.68
N GLY A 14 -5.93 13.24 14.90
CA GLY A 14 -5.32 14.53 15.14
C GLY A 14 -6.11 15.75 14.59
N TYR A 15 -7.28 15.54 14.00
CA TYR A 15 -8.15 16.62 13.52
C TYR A 15 -8.98 17.17 14.68
N HIS A 16 -8.45 18.21 15.34
CA HIS A 16 -9.17 19.00 16.31
C HIS A 16 -9.87 20.18 15.60
N LEU A 17 -11.09 20.55 16.07
CA LEU A 17 -11.84 21.73 15.64
C LEU A 17 -12.94 21.51 14.57
N GLY A 18 -13.80 20.50 14.73
CA GLY A 18 -15.08 20.44 13.99
C GLY A 18 -14.96 20.31 12.46
N VAL A 19 -13.76 20.03 11.94
CA VAL A 19 -13.52 19.77 10.53
C VAL A 19 -13.76 18.27 10.27
N ASN A 20 -14.62 17.94 9.32
CA ASN A 20 -14.79 16.55 8.91
C ASN A 20 -13.47 16.01 8.35
N PRO A 21 -13.07 14.78 8.73
CA PRO A 21 -11.87 14.17 8.15
C PRO A 21 -12.00 14.07 6.62
N PRO A 22 -10.89 14.23 5.87
CA PRO A 22 -10.90 14.12 4.42
C PRO A 22 -11.47 12.78 3.95
N SER A 23 -12.23 12.78 2.87
CA SER A 23 -12.94 11.60 2.34
C SER A 23 -12.01 10.43 1.96
N PHE A 24 -10.74 10.69 1.65
CA PHE A 24 -9.77 9.63 1.34
C PHE A 24 -9.44 8.75 2.56
N MET A 25 -9.68 9.23 3.78
CA MET A 25 -9.48 8.44 5.00
C MET A 25 -10.44 7.24 5.06
N ASP A 26 -11.58 7.32 4.39
CA ASP A 26 -12.53 6.19 4.27
C ASP A 26 -11.93 5.00 3.48
N LYS A 27 -10.80 5.21 2.78
CA LYS A 27 -10.07 4.14 2.10
C LYS A 27 -9.18 3.32 3.05
N ILE A 28 -8.91 3.82 4.27
CA ILE A 28 -8.05 3.13 5.25
C ILE A 28 -8.92 2.20 6.07
N CYS A 29 -8.67 0.89 5.94
CA CYS A 29 -9.51 -0.15 6.51
C CYS A 29 -8.69 -1.20 7.25
N SER A 30 -9.23 -1.76 8.33
CA SER A 30 -8.67 -2.96 8.93
C SER A 30 -8.67 -4.15 7.95
N PRO A 31 -7.83 -5.18 8.14
CA PRO A 31 -7.82 -6.36 7.27
C PRO A 31 -9.19 -7.02 7.11
N ALA A 32 -9.98 -7.09 8.18
CA ALA A 32 -11.33 -7.66 8.15
C ALA A 32 -12.30 -6.79 7.31
N GLN A 33 -12.24 -5.47 7.45
CA GLN A 33 -13.04 -4.55 6.62
C GLN A 33 -12.60 -4.60 5.15
N ALA A 34 -11.30 -4.68 4.90
CA ALA A 34 -10.74 -4.82 3.55
C ALA A 34 -11.23 -6.11 2.87
N GLN A 35 -11.26 -7.24 3.60
CA GLN A 35 -11.79 -8.51 3.11
C GLN A 35 -13.28 -8.40 2.74
N HIS A 36 -14.08 -7.77 3.59
CA HIS A 36 -15.50 -7.56 3.31
C HIS A 36 -15.72 -6.73 2.05
N LEU A 37 -15.01 -5.60 1.90
CA LEU A 37 -15.09 -4.73 0.73
C LEU A 37 -14.59 -5.44 -0.54
N ALA A 38 -13.49 -6.17 -0.47
CA ALA A 38 -12.97 -6.94 -1.59
C ALA A 38 -13.99 -7.99 -2.06
N SER A 39 -14.66 -8.67 -1.13
CA SER A 39 -15.73 -9.61 -1.45
C SER A 39 -16.92 -8.94 -2.16
N ALA A 40 -17.37 -7.79 -1.66
CA ALA A 40 -18.46 -7.03 -2.27
C ALA A 40 -18.10 -6.55 -3.69
N TRP A 41 -16.87 -6.07 -3.89
CA TRP A 41 -16.39 -5.66 -5.23
C TRP A 41 -16.33 -6.82 -6.22
N ARG A 42 -15.82 -8.00 -5.80
CA ARG A 42 -15.85 -9.20 -6.66
C ARG A 42 -17.26 -9.62 -7.03
N THR A 43 -18.17 -9.62 -6.05
CA THR A 43 -19.58 -9.95 -6.31
C THR A 43 -20.22 -8.99 -7.32
N SER A 44 -19.77 -7.73 -7.36
CA SER A 44 -20.21 -6.75 -8.37
C SER A 44 -19.40 -6.79 -9.69
N GLY A 45 -18.58 -7.81 -9.90
CA GLY A 45 -17.81 -8.03 -11.13
C GLY A 45 -16.60 -7.10 -11.31
N GLN A 46 -16.13 -6.46 -10.24
CA GLN A 46 -14.97 -5.58 -10.32
C GLN A 46 -13.68 -6.39 -10.19
N ARG A 47 -12.73 -6.14 -11.10
CA ARG A 47 -11.39 -6.73 -11.08
C ARG A 47 -10.53 -6.04 -10.04
N LEU A 48 -9.99 -6.85 -9.10
CA LEU A 48 -9.18 -6.39 -7.97
C LEU A 48 -7.70 -6.55 -8.26
N VAL A 49 -6.96 -5.47 -8.05
CA VAL A 49 -5.49 -5.47 -8.11
C VAL A 49 -4.94 -5.29 -6.69
N PHE A 50 -3.94 -6.05 -6.33
CA PHE A 50 -3.26 -5.96 -5.05
C PHE A 50 -1.78 -5.70 -5.24
N THR A 51 -1.26 -4.80 -4.43
CA THR A 51 0.19 -4.63 -4.24
C THR A 51 0.50 -4.43 -2.76
N ASN A 52 1.76 -4.63 -2.38
CA ASN A 52 2.20 -4.40 -1.02
C ASN A 52 3.57 -3.72 -0.97
N GLY A 53 3.84 -3.07 0.14
CA GLY A 53 5.13 -2.44 0.40
C GLY A 53 5.12 -1.58 1.67
N VAL A 54 6.29 -1.04 2.00
CA VAL A 54 6.45 -0.12 3.14
C VAL A 54 5.92 1.27 2.81
N PHE A 55 6.17 1.78 1.61
CA PHE A 55 5.80 3.12 1.14
C PHE A 55 6.18 4.22 2.14
N ASP A 56 7.41 4.13 2.66
CA ASP A 56 7.88 4.98 3.77
C ASP A 56 7.98 6.47 3.39
N VAL A 57 8.69 6.76 2.29
CA VAL A 57 8.76 8.11 1.71
C VAL A 57 8.31 8.00 0.25
N LEU A 58 7.15 8.58 -0.05
CA LEU A 58 6.63 8.57 -1.41
C LEU A 58 7.49 9.45 -2.34
N HIS A 59 7.66 8.96 -3.55
CA HIS A 59 8.30 9.67 -4.64
C HIS A 59 7.60 9.35 -5.96
N ARG A 60 7.95 10.07 -7.02
CA ARG A 60 7.36 9.89 -8.35
C ARG A 60 7.27 8.43 -8.80
N GLY A 61 8.31 7.62 -8.50
CA GLY A 61 8.31 6.21 -8.85
C GLY A 61 7.16 5.42 -8.22
N HIS A 62 6.85 5.68 -6.94
CA HIS A 62 5.69 5.06 -6.28
C HIS A 62 4.37 5.50 -6.91
N VAL A 63 4.21 6.81 -7.18
CA VAL A 63 2.97 7.34 -7.77
C VAL A 63 2.71 6.73 -9.15
N SER A 64 3.73 6.72 -10.02
CA SER A 64 3.63 6.12 -11.36
C SER A 64 3.34 4.61 -11.30
N TYR A 65 4.01 3.89 -10.41
CA TYR A 65 3.81 2.47 -10.20
C TYR A 65 2.37 2.14 -9.75
N LEU A 66 1.85 2.88 -8.75
CA LEU A 66 0.49 2.66 -8.25
C LEU A 66 -0.57 3.03 -9.30
N ALA A 67 -0.32 4.04 -10.13
CA ALA A 67 -1.19 4.36 -11.26
C ALA A 67 -1.22 3.23 -12.29
N GLN A 68 -0.06 2.72 -12.72
CA GLN A 68 0.02 1.59 -13.63
C GLN A 68 -0.63 0.32 -13.05
N ALA A 69 -0.43 0.05 -11.75
CA ALA A 69 -1.09 -1.06 -11.08
C ALA A 69 -2.62 -0.92 -11.13
N ARG A 70 -3.14 0.30 -10.91
CA ARG A 70 -4.58 0.59 -10.97
C ARG A 70 -5.19 0.35 -12.34
N ASP A 71 -4.43 0.60 -13.42
CA ASP A 71 -4.89 0.39 -14.80
C ASP A 71 -5.13 -1.09 -15.15
N LEU A 72 -4.65 -2.02 -14.34
CA LEU A 72 -4.86 -3.47 -14.50
C LEU A 72 -6.23 -3.96 -13.99
N GLY A 73 -6.99 -3.11 -13.32
CA GLY A 73 -8.33 -3.45 -12.82
C GLY A 73 -9.13 -2.24 -12.35
N GLN A 74 -10.30 -2.47 -11.78
CA GLN A 74 -11.19 -1.41 -11.31
C GLN A 74 -10.88 -0.96 -9.87
N ARG A 75 -10.17 -1.77 -9.08
CA ARG A 75 -9.85 -1.47 -7.68
C ARG A 75 -8.41 -1.83 -7.38
N LEU A 76 -7.65 -0.86 -6.87
CA LEU A 76 -6.30 -1.10 -6.35
C LEU A 76 -6.33 -1.12 -4.82
N ILE A 77 -5.93 -2.25 -4.26
CA ILE A 77 -5.75 -2.46 -2.83
C ILE A 77 -4.25 -2.43 -2.52
N VAL A 78 -3.85 -1.61 -1.57
CA VAL A 78 -2.46 -1.52 -1.11
C VAL A 78 -2.34 -2.10 0.29
N GLY A 79 -1.57 -3.18 0.43
CA GLY A 79 -1.15 -3.76 1.70
C GLY A 79 0.12 -3.10 2.21
N LEU A 80 0.05 -2.40 3.35
CA LEU A 80 1.22 -1.80 3.99
C LEU A 80 1.83 -2.76 5.01
N ASN A 81 3.15 -2.88 5.02
CA ASN A 81 3.84 -3.47 6.16
C ASN A 81 3.57 -2.60 7.40
N THR A 82 3.23 -3.22 8.56
CA THR A 82 3.27 -2.52 9.84
C THR A 82 4.68 -1.98 10.12
N ASP A 83 4.84 -1.11 11.10
CA ASP A 83 6.18 -0.64 11.49
C ASP A 83 7.06 -1.80 11.95
N ALA A 84 6.50 -2.79 12.65
CA ALA A 84 7.22 -3.97 13.08
C ALA A 84 7.67 -4.84 11.89
N SER A 85 6.77 -5.12 10.95
CA SER A 85 7.09 -5.84 9.71
C SER A 85 8.14 -5.09 8.88
N ALA A 86 8.00 -3.76 8.75
CA ALA A 86 8.95 -2.93 7.99
C ALA A 86 10.36 -2.95 8.57
N ARG A 87 10.51 -2.97 9.91
CA ARG A 87 11.83 -3.09 10.59
C ARG A 87 12.50 -4.42 10.29
N ARG A 88 11.73 -5.53 10.24
CA ARG A 88 12.26 -6.86 9.90
C ARG A 88 12.84 -6.97 8.49
N LEU A 89 12.48 -6.05 7.58
CA LEU A 89 13.08 -5.98 6.24
C LEU A 89 14.53 -5.49 6.22
N ASN A 90 15.08 -5.05 7.36
CA ASN A 90 16.49 -4.63 7.55
C ASN A 90 16.98 -3.59 6.52
N LYS A 91 16.13 -2.65 6.11
CA LYS A 91 16.48 -1.58 5.15
C LYS A 91 17.27 -0.41 5.77
N GLY A 92 17.72 -0.58 7.02
CA GLY A 92 18.49 0.40 7.78
C GLY A 92 17.91 0.63 9.18
N PRO A 93 18.74 1.08 10.16
CA PRO A 93 18.34 1.21 11.58
C PRO A 93 17.24 2.26 11.80
N ASP A 94 17.13 3.26 10.90
CA ASP A 94 16.16 4.36 11.02
C ASP A 94 14.89 4.10 10.21
N ARG A 95 14.65 2.86 9.75
CA ARG A 95 13.51 2.57 8.87
C ARG A 95 12.44 1.75 9.60
N PRO A 96 11.15 2.07 9.41
CA PRO A 96 10.61 3.15 8.56
C PRO A 96 10.78 4.53 9.21
N LEU A 97 10.88 5.61 8.40
CA LEU A 97 10.94 7.00 8.87
C LEU A 97 9.57 7.50 9.33
N ASN A 98 8.52 7.11 8.63
CA ASN A 98 7.14 7.48 8.95
C ASN A 98 6.40 6.32 9.58
N HIS A 99 5.58 6.60 10.59
CA HIS A 99 4.71 5.60 11.21
C HIS A 99 3.68 5.05 10.23
N GLU A 100 3.24 3.83 10.45
CA GLU A 100 2.29 3.14 9.57
C GLU A 100 1.01 3.93 9.33
N ALA A 101 0.49 4.65 10.33
CA ALA A 101 -0.69 5.50 10.20
C ALA A 101 -0.46 6.66 9.21
N ASP A 102 0.69 7.32 9.28
CA ASP A 102 1.04 8.42 8.37
C ASP A 102 1.26 7.90 6.95
N ARG A 103 1.95 6.76 6.81
CA ARG A 103 2.15 6.10 5.52
C ARG A 103 0.81 5.71 4.87
N ALA A 104 -0.13 5.19 5.67
CA ALA A 104 -1.47 4.84 5.19
C ALA A 104 -2.22 6.08 4.70
N MET A 105 -2.18 7.18 5.42
CA MET A 105 -2.82 8.44 5.03
C MET A 105 -2.28 8.96 3.70
N VAL A 106 -0.95 9.02 3.55
CA VAL A 106 -0.32 9.53 2.32
C VAL A 106 -0.64 8.64 1.11
N VAL A 107 -0.62 7.31 1.27
CA VAL A 107 -0.98 6.37 0.21
C VAL A 107 -2.47 6.44 -0.13
N ALA A 108 -3.35 6.54 0.86
CA ALA A 108 -4.79 6.64 0.66
C ALA A 108 -5.22 7.92 -0.08
N ALA A 109 -4.45 9.01 0.07
CA ALA A 109 -4.71 10.26 -0.63
C ALA A 109 -4.47 10.17 -2.15
N LEU A 110 -3.77 9.14 -2.63
CA LEU A 110 -3.55 8.96 -4.07
C LEU A 110 -4.85 8.54 -4.77
N GLU A 111 -5.12 9.16 -5.92
CA GLU A 111 -6.32 8.88 -6.73
C GLU A 111 -6.37 7.42 -7.18
N SER A 112 -5.23 6.85 -7.58
CA SER A 112 -5.11 5.48 -8.05
C SER A 112 -5.46 4.43 -6.99
N VAL A 113 -5.38 4.75 -5.70
CA VAL A 113 -5.60 3.81 -4.60
C VAL A 113 -7.07 3.78 -4.21
N SER A 114 -7.66 2.58 -4.19
CA SER A 114 -9.05 2.37 -3.80
C SER A 114 -9.20 1.99 -2.33
N LEU A 115 -8.19 1.31 -1.75
CA LEU A 115 -8.18 0.85 -0.37
C LEU A 115 -6.75 0.67 0.13
N VAL A 116 -6.51 1.00 1.39
CA VAL A 116 -5.27 0.74 2.11
C VAL A 116 -5.59 -0.11 3.33
N THR A 117 -4.80 -1.16 3.53
CA THR A 117 -4.84 -1.99 4.73
C THR A 117 -3.41 -2.39 5.11
N TRP A 118 -3.18 -3.12 6.18
CA TRP A 118 -1.86 -3.51 6.64
C TRP A 118 -1.76 -4.98 7.01
N PHE A 119 -0.54 -5.46 7.10
CA PHE A 119 -0.19 -6.80 7.55
C PHE A 119 1.10 -6.74 8.38
N ASP A 120 1.24 -7.61 9.36
CA ASP A 120 2.41 -7.67 10.23
C ASP A 120 3.38 -8.78 9.88
N GLU A 121 2.98 -9.76 9.11
CA GLU A 121 3.78 -10.90 8.72
C GLU A 121 4.95 -10.48 7.80
N ASP A 122 5.93 -11.36 7.63
CA ASP A 122 7.08 -11.12 6.73
C ASP A 122 6.68 -11.13 5.25
N THR A 123 5.58 -11.83 4.94
CA THR A 123 4.97 -11.87 3.60
C THR A 123 3.48 -11.61 3.68
N PRO A 124 2.86 -11.00 2.66
CA PRO A 124 1.43 -10.69 2.68
C PRO A 124 0.51 -11.88 2.33
N LEU A 125 0.99 -13.13 2.44
CA LEU A 125 0.26 -14.32 1.96
C LEU A 125 -1.11 -14.46 2.61
N ALA A 126 -1.22 -14.30 3.93
CA ALA A 126 -2.49 -14.39 4.65
C ALA A 126 -3.47 -13.30 4.19
N LEU A 127 -2.99 -12.08 3.99
CA LEU A 127 -3.78 -10.97 3.48
C LEU A 127 -4.24 -11.22 2.04
N ILE A 128 -3.36 -11.71 1.16
CA ILE A 128 -3.69 -12.04 -0.24
C ILE A 128 -4.77 -13.15 -0.28
N ASP A 129 -4.62 -14.20 0.53
CA ASP A 129 -5.62 -15.28 0.58
C ASP A 129 -7.00 -14.78 1.06
N ALA A 130 -7.02 -13.87 2.04
CA ALA A 130 -8.26 -13.27 2.53
C ALA A 130 -8.92 -12.34 1.49
N LEU A 131 -8.13 -11.55 0.77
CA LEU A 131 -8.63 -10.57 -0.22
C LEU A 131 -8.98 -11.21 -1.55
N ARG A 132 -8.30 -12.28 -1.96
CA ARG A 132 -8.44 -12.97 -3.25
C ARG A 132 -8.44 -12.01 -4.46
N PRO A 133 -7.37 -11.24 -4.66
CA PRO A 133 -7.28 -10.35 -5.80
C PRO A 133 -7.18 -11.12 -7.12
N ASP A 134 -7.65 -10.52 -8.22
CA ASP A 134 -7.50 -11.07 -9.57
C ASP A 134 -6.07 -10.89 -10.09
N VAL A 135 -5.40 -9.83 -9.64
CA VAL A 135 -4.02 -9.51 -10.04
C VAL A 135 -3.21 -9.11 -8.81
N ILE A 136 -2.03 -9.69 -8.66
CA ILE A 136 -1.00 -9.17 -7.75
C ILE A 136 0.11 -8.51 -8.55
N VAL A 137 0.63 -7.39 -8.03
CA VAL A 137 1.67 -6.61 -8.70
C VAL A 137 2.84 -6.40 -7.77
N LYS A 138 4.06 -6.58 -8.29
CA LYS A 138 5.31 -6.18 -7.63
C LYS A 138 6.05 -5.17 -8.50
N GLY A 139 6.64 -4.17 -7.85
CA GLY A 139 7.47 -3.17 -8.56
C GLY A 139 8.92 -3.62 -8.64
N GLY A 140 9.48 -3.71 -9.83
CA GLY A 140 10.87 -4.09 -10.10
C GLY A 140 11.02 -5.35 -10.92
N ASP A 141 12.26 -5.80 -11.07
CA ASP A 141 12.64 -6.94 -11.89
C ASP A 141 12.50 -8.27 -11.10
N TYR A 142 11.31 -8.53 -10.59
CA TYR A 142 11.04 -9.78 -9.89
C TYR A 142 10.79 -10.93 -10.87
N ASP A 143 11.43 -12.08 -10.61
CA ASP A 143 11.00 -13.34 -11.19
C ASP A 143 9.71 -13.81 -10.48
N MET A 144 8.58 -13.41 -11.02
CA MET A 144 7.27 -13.68 -10.41
C MET A 144 7.01 -15.18 -10.24
N SER A 145 7.62 -16.04 -11.06
CA SER A 145 7.42 -17.48 -10.98
C SER A 145 7.96 -18.10 -9.68
N LYS A 146 8.89 -17.44 -9.02
CA LYS A 146 9.53 -17.90 -7.78
C LYS A 146 8.85 -17.39 -6.51
N LEU A 147 7.86 -16.51 -6.64
CA LEU A 147 7.17 -15.94 -5.48
C LEU A 147 6.04 -16.85 -5.00
N ALA A 148 5.96 -17.07 -3.70
CA ALA A 148 4.88 -17.85 -3.08
C ALA A 148 3.50 -17.20 -3.32
N GLU A 149 3.45 -15.87 -3.42
CA GLU A 149 2.26 -15.12 -3.75
C GLU A 149 1.71 -15.46 -5.13
N THR A 150 2.60 -15.75 -6.10
CA THR A 150 2.19 -16.17 -7.45
C THR A 150 1.49 -17.52 -7.42
N ALA A 151 2.10 -18.52 -6.76
CA ALA A 151 1.46 -19.82 -6.60
C ALA A 151 0.13 -19.74 -5.86
N LEU A 152 0.03 -18.82 -4.89
CA LEU A 152 -1.20 -18.60 -4.14
C LEU A 152 -2.31 -18.04 -5.03
N VAL A 153 -2.06 -16.94 -5.74
CA VAL A 153 -3.09 -16.25 -6.54
C VAL A 153 -3.58 -17.11 -7.72
N GLN A 154 -2.72 -17.93 -8.27
CA GLN A 154 -3.05 -18.89 -9.35
C GLN A 154 -4.09 -19.96 -8.92
N ARG A 155 -4.23 -20.25 -7.62
CA ARG A 155 -5.23 -21.22 -7.13
C ARG A 155 -6.68 -20.86 -7.47
N TRP A 156 -6.95 -19.58 -7.69
CA TRP A 156 -8.28 -19.09 -8.10
C TRP A 156 -8.28 -18.41 -9.45
N GLY A 157 -7.26 -18.68 -10.29
CA GLY A 157 -7.16 -18.15 -11.66
C GLY A 157 -6.65 -16.72 -11.76
N GLY A 158 -6.08 -16.18 -10.68
CA GLY A 158 -5.49 -14.85 -10.69
C GLY A 158 -4.11 -14.81 -11.33
N GLU A 159 -3.62 -13.60 -11.58
CA GLU A 159 -2.36 -13.30 -12.28
C GLU A 159 -1.35 -12.62 -11.33
N ALA A 160 -0.06 -12.81 -11.63
CA ALA A 160 1.02 -12.16 -10.91
C ALA A 160 1.96 -11.45 -11.89
N LEU A 161 2.11 -10.13 -11.76
CA LEU A 161 2.83 -9.29 -12.70
C LEU A 161 3.92 -8.47 -12.03
N ALA A 162 5.09 -8.35 -12.68
CA ALA A 162 6.10 -7.38 -12.33
C ALA A 162 5.92 -6.12 -13.19
N LEU A 163 5.88 -4.94 -12.56
CA LEU A 163 5.89 -3.66 -13.25
C LEU A 163 7.26 -3.01 -13.10
N PRO A 164 7.83 -2.46 -14.18
CA PRO A 164 9.15 -1.84 -14.12
C PRO A 164 9.14 -0.61 -13.21
N PHE A 165 10.22 -0.40 -12.47
CA PHE A 165 10.43 0.84 -11.75
C PHE A 165 10.75 1.99 -12.70
N VAL A 166 10.31 3.20 -12.33
CA VAL A 166 10.80 4.41 -12.98
C VAL A 166 12.26 4.61 -12.58
N ALA A 167 13.18 4.55 -13.56
CA ALA A 167 14.61 4.69 -13.32
C ALA A 167 14.95 6.00 -12.58
N GLY A 168 15.92 5.95 -11.67
CA GLY A 168 16.41 7.11 -10.93
C GLY A 168 15.60 7.51 -9.69
N TYR A 169 14.59 6.73 -9.31
CA TYR A 169 13.78 7.01 -8.13
C TYR A 169 13.81 5.85 -7.12
N SER A 170 14.35 6.12 -5.92
CA SER A 170 14.22 5.22 -4.77
C SER A 170 14.23 6.01 -3.47
N THR A 171 13.53 5.52 -2.47
CA THR A 171 13.53 6.11 -1.12
C THR A 171 14.95 6.18 -0.54
N THR A 172 15.78 5.15 -0.76
CA THR A 172 17.17 5.11 -0.29
C THR A 172 17.99 6.25 -0.90
N GLN A 173 17.91 6.47 -2.21
CA GLN A 173 18.62 7.57 -2.88
C GLN A 173 18.13 8.94 -2.39
N LEU A 174 16.81 9.09 -2.18
CA LEU A 174 16.25 10.34 -1.67
C LEU A 174 16.78 10.66 -0.25
N VAL A 175 16.74 9.68 0.65
CA VAL A 175 17.26 9.83 2.02
C VAL A 175 18.76 10.13 2.00
N GLN A 176 19.54 9.45 1.15
CA GLN A 176 20.97 9.71 1.01
C GLN A 176 21.23 11.14 0.50
N LYS A 177 20.49 11.60 -0.51
CA LYS A 177 20.59 12.97 -1.02
C LYS A 177 20.31 14.00 0.07
N ILE A 178 19.26 13.81 0.88
CA ILE A 178 18.93 14.71 1.99
C ILE A 178 20.08 14.77 3.02
N ARG A 179 20.67 13.62 3.36
CA ARG A 179 21.76 13.54 4.34
C ARG A 179 23.06 14.16 3.86
N THR A 180 23.33 14.12 2.56
CA THR A 180 24.58 14.64 1.96
C THR A 180 24.49 16.07 1.46
N THR A 181 23.27 16.64 1.39
CA THR A 181 23.10 18.04 0.99
C THR A 181 23.50 18.94 2.17
N PRO A 182 24.54 19.79 2.03
CA PRO A 182 24.93 20.71 3.09
C PRO A 182 23.78 21.69 3.37
N PRO A 183 23.63 22.18 4.62
CA PRO A 183 22.66 23.22 4.93
C PRO A 183 22.94 24.45 4.06
N ALA A 184 21.85 25.03 3.52
CA ALA A 184 21.98 26.28 2.79
C ALA A 184 22.63 27.32 3.72
N THR A 185 23.79 27.86 3.31
CA THR A 185 24.39 28.99 4.01
C THR A 185 23.36 30.12 4.01
N ALA A 186 22.89 30.50 5.20
CA ALA A 186 22.04 31.69 5.34
C ALA A 186 22.75 32.90 4.71
N ARG A 187 22.13 33.50 3.69
CA ARG A 187 22.55 34.78 3.13
C ARG A 187 22.01 35.90 4.01
#